data_c6ed391e89e4c260e95f9396e64c4ecf
#
_entry.id   c6ed391e89e4c260e95f9396e64c4ecf
#
_cell.length_a   1.000
_cell.length_b   1.000
_cell.length_c   1.000
_cell.angle_alpha   90.00
_cell.angle_beta   90.00
_cell.angle_gamma   90.00
#
_symmetry.space_group_name_H-M   'P 1'
#
loop_
_entity.id
_entity.type
_entity.pdbx_description
1 polymer ?
#
loop_
_entity_poly.entity_id
_entity_poly.type
_entity_poly.pdbx_seq_one_letter_code
_entity_poly.pdbx_strand_id
1 'polypeptide(L)'
;LWVDNFGNAEQGLLLTFTIYEGPQYKVRDISWDGNTVYTDDQLTQSLGFEVGDIFNQTLYDENLNFNKTSTDINSLYQNIGYLFFQAIPTISKAGNDSLDIHFDIYEDEIATIRKVTFSGNTQTHDDVVRRTLRTIPGATYSREAIVRSVRELSTLGFFDPQNITPDVQPIPQNKEVDVSFVVDESASTSNFEFSGGYGGRAIGALISTRLNFNNFSLQRALAGDF
;
A
#
# COMPACT_ATOMS: atom_id res chain seq x y z
N LEU A 1 2.71 35.43 8.91
CA LEU A 1 1.40 36.00 9.28
C LEU A 1 0.55 36.10 8.01
N TRP A 2 -0.40 35.19 7.83
CA TRP A 2 -1.41 35.32 6.80
C TRP A 2 -2.64 35.96 7.45
N VAL A 3 -3.01 37.17 7.03
CA VAL A 3 -4.25 37.81 7.41
C VAL A 3 -5.12 37.84 6.16
N ASP A 4 -6.09 36.94 6.06
CA ASP A 4 -7.16 37.05 5.07
C ASP A 4 -8.20 38.06 5.58
N ASN A 5 -8.30 39.20 4.90
CA ASN A 5 -9.36 40.17 5.10
C ASN A 5 -10.64 39.67 4.45
N PHE A 6 -11.49 38.97 5.19
CA PHE A 6 -12.88 38.77 4.81
C PHE A 6 -13.62 40.08 5.05
N GLY A 7 -13.94 40.76 3.95
CA GLY A 7 -14.67 42.04 3.99
C GLY A 7 -16.05 41.90 4.64
N ASN A 8 -16.36 42.84 5.55
CA ASN A 8 -17.67 43.12 6.13
C ASN A 8 -18.28 42.04 7.07
N ALA A 9 -17.59 41.74 8.18
CA ALA A 9 -18.30 41.28 9.38
C ALA A 9 -18.05 42.26 10.50
N GLU A 10 -19.05 42.89 11.01
CA GLU A 10 -18.97 43.80 12.16
C GLU A 10 -18.59 43.10 13.49
N GLN A 11 -18.40 41.78 13.49
CA GLN A 11 -17.85 41.00 14.60
C GLN A 11 -16.96 39.89 14.04
N GLY A 12 -15.66 40.19 13.86
CA GLY A 12 -14.65 39.21 13.50
C GLY A 12 -14.09 38.52 14.75
N LEU A 13 -13.96 37.19 14.71
CA LEU A 13 -13.21 36.42 15.70
C LEU A 13 -11.72 36.46 15.33
N LEU A 14 -10.88 37.11 16.14
CA LEU A 14 -9.43 37.07 15.99
C LEU A 14 -8.89 35.81 16.71
N LEU A 15 -8.42 34.82 15.90
CA LEU A 15 -7.71 33.65 16.42
C LEU A 15 -6.21 33.92 16.34
N THR A 16 -5.54 33.98 17.47
CA THR A 16 -4.09 34.12 17.53
C THR A 16 -3.47 32.78 17.95
N PHE A 17 -2.63 32.24 17.07
CA PHE A 17 -1.85 31.03 17.36
C PHE A 17 -0.42 31.43 17.71
N THR A 18 0.05 31.09 18.91
CA THR A 18 1.44 31.24 19.29
C THR A 18 2.12 29.88 19.15
N ILE A 19 3.06 29.77 18.21
CA ILE A 19 3.77 28.52 17.91
C ILE A 19 5.21 28.70 18.42
N TYR A 20 5.68 27.73 19.19
CA TYR A 20 7.08 27.57 19.56
C TYR A 20 7.67 26.41 18.79
N GLU A 21 8.54 26.68 17.83
CA GLU A 21 9.12 25.65 16.93
C GLU A 21 10.20 24.79 17.59
N GLY A 22 10.76 25.23 18.71
CA GLY A 22 11.85 24.55 19.40
C GLY A 22 13.21 24.65 18.65
N PRO A 23 14.26 24.01 19.18
CA PRO A 23 15.56 23.97 18.53
C PRO A 23 15.57 22.99 17.35
N GLN A 24 16.27 23.35 16.28
CA GLN A 24 16.61 22.41 15.20
C GLN A 24 17.74 21.48 15.65
N TYR A 25 17.55 20.19 15.43
CA TYR A 25 18.59 19.20 15.69
C TYR A 25 19.23 18.72 14.40
N LYS A 26 20.55 18.51 14.41
CA LYS A 26 21.32 17.91 13.32
C LYS A 26 21.70 16.50 13.66
N VAL A 27 21.73 15.64 12.67
CA VAL A 27 22.22 14.27 12.80
C VAL A 27 23.74 14.34 12.93
N ARG A 28 24.27 13.86 14.07
CA ARG A 28 25.71 13.81 14.32
C ARG A 28 26.31 12.47 13.97
N ASP A 29 25.61 11.40 14.32
CA ASP A 29 26.04 10.02 14.10
C ASP A 29 24.86 9.12 13.82
N ILE A 30 25.08 8.09 12.96
CA ILE A 30 24.13 7.02 12.69
C ILE A 30 24.90 5.72 12.79
N SER A 31 24.46 4.84 13.66
CA SER A 31 25.11 3.55 13.89
C SER A 31 24.12 2.39 13.90
N TRP A 32 24.59 1.23 13.47
CA TRP A 32 23.80 0.02 13.28
C TRP A 32 24.50 -1.16 13.95
N ASP A 33 23.76 -1.93 14.74
CA ASP A 33 24.24 -3.16 15.35
C ASP A 33 23.26 -4.31 15.05
N GLY A 34 23.82 -5.50 14.74
CA GLY A 34 23.05 -6.72 14.50
C GLY A 34 22.62 -6.96 13.04
N ASN A 35 22.92 -6.04 12.12
CA ASN A 35 22.67 -6.20 10.69
C ASN A 35 23.73 -7.12 10.06
N THR A 36 23.29 -8.19 9.40
CA THR A 36 24.15 -9.12 8.66
C THR A 36 23.81 -9.19 7.17
N VAL A 37 22.59 -8.86 6.80
CA VAL A 37 22.09 -8.93 5.42
C VAL A 37 22.46 -7.67 4.63
N TYR A 38 22.30 -6.51 5.24
CA TYR A 38 22.65 -5.22 4.64
C TYR A 38 23.79 -4.55 5.39
N THR A 39 24.63 -3.82 4.67
CA THR A 39 25.69 -3.01 5.28
C THR A 39 25.15 -1.74 5.91
N ASP A 40 25.88 -1.16 6.85
CA ASP A 40 25.54 0.13 7.48
C ASP A 40 25.32 1.24 6.45
N ASP A 41 26.18 1.28 5.41
CA ASP A 41 26.04 2.27 4.33
C ASP A 41 24.74 2.11 3.56
N GLN A 42 24.30 0.87 3.28
CA GLN A 42 23.02 0.60 2.59
C GLN A 42 21.83 1.01 3.44
N LEU A 43 21.87 0.71 4.74
CA LEU A 43 20.80 1.08 5.67
C LEU A 43 20.73 2.60 5.86
N THR A 44 21.88 3.26 6.01
CA THR A 44 21.97 4.72 6.12
C THR A 44 21.47 5.41 4.86
N GLN A 45 21.81 4.88 3.67
CA GLN A 45 21.29 5.39 2.40
C GLN A 45 19.77 5.23 2.32
N SER A 46 19.22 4.11 2.77
CA SER A 46 17.78 3.88 2.80
C SER A 46 17.06 4.77 3.81
N LEU A 47 17.69 5.04 4.95
CA LEU A 47 17.18 5.98 5.96
C LEU A 47 17.14 7.42 5.43
N GLY A 48 18.00 7.76 4.45
CA GLY A 48 17.98 9.03 3.76
C GLY A 48 18.47 10.22 4.57
N PHE A 49 19.34 9.98 5.55
CA PHE A 49 20.04 11.00 6.31
C PHE A 49 21.55 10.86 6.19
N GLU A 50 22.25 11.98 6.10
CA GLU A 50 23.68 12.07 6.20
C GLU A 50 24.10 12.82 7.48
N VAL A 51 25.33 12.63 7.92
CA VAL A 51 25.88 13.35 9.06
C VAL A 51 25.90 14.86 8.74
N GLY A 52 25.26 15.65 9.59
CA GLY A 52 25.12 17.10 9.41
C GLY A 52 23.74 17.55 8.92
N ASP A 53 22.89 16.62 8.47
CA ASP A 53 21.53 16.93 8.03
C ASP A 53 20.66 17.40 9.19
N ILE A 54 19.66 18.20 8.86
CA ILE A 54 18.62 18.58 9.82
C ILE A 54 17.71 17.40 10.02
N PHE A 55 17.54 16.94 11.26
CA PHE A 55 16.66 15.85 11.58
C PHE A 55 15.20 16.19 11.29
N ASN A 56 14.56 15.36 10.49
CA ASN A 56 13.15 15.47 10.13
C ASN A 56 12.42 14.18 10.57
N GLN A 57 11.58 14.29 11.58
CA GLN A 57 10.86 13.18 12.16
C GLN A 57 9.97 12.46 11.13
N THR A 58 9.27 13.20 10.26
CA THR A 58 8.38 12.61 9.27
C THR A 58 9.17 11.76 8.25
N LEU A 59 10.26 12.30 7.72
CA LEU A 59 11.14 11.59 6.79
C LEU A 59 11.76 10.36 7.45
N TYR A 60 12.18 10.50 8.72
CA TYR A 60 12.71 9.40 9.51
C TYR A 60 11.69 8.26 9.66
N ASP A 61 10.46 8.58 10.09
CA ASP A 61 9.42 7.58 10.30
C ASP A 61 9.00 6.89 8.98
N GLU A 62 8.91 7.65 7.88
CA GLU A 62 8.62 7.13 6.55
C GLU A 62 9.73 6.19 6.05
N ASN A 63 11.00 6.57 6.19
CA ASN A 63 12.11 5.77 5.68
C ASN A 63 12.49 4.59 6.59
N LEU A 64 12.11 4.63 7.85
CA LEU A 64 12.27 3.48 8.74
C LEU A 64 11.19 2.44 8.49
N ASN A 65 9.92 2.85 8.39
CA ASN A 65 8.78 1.93 8.45
C ASN A 65 8.12 1.69 7.09
N PHE A 66 7.54 2.72 6.47
CA PHE A 66 6.74 2.55 5.26
C PHE A 66 6.72 3.81 4.42
N ASN A 67 7.54 3.85 3.40
CA ASN A 67 7.42 4.88 2.38
C ASN A 67 6.61 4.38 1.16
N LYS A 68 6.15 5.33 0.34
CA LYS A 68 5.33 5.03 -0.85
C LYS A 68 6.09 4.25 -1.93
N THR A 69 7.41 4.31 -1.90
CA THR A 69 8.30 3.69 -2.89
C THR A 69 8.78 2.30 -2.47
N SER A 70 8.48 1.87 -1.23
CA SER A 70 8.95 0.61 -0.63
C SER A 70 10.48 0.49 -0.62
N THR A 71 11.17 1.62 -0.44
CA THR A 71 12.63 1.71 -0.29
C THR A 71 13.04 1.94 1.16
N ASP A 72 12.08 1.97 2.07
CA ASP A 72 12.30 2.04 3.51
C ASP A 72 12.94 0.78 4.05
N ILE A 73 13.56 0.88 5.21
CA ILE A 73 14.33 -0.20 5.84
C ILE A 73 13.47 -1.44 6.08
N ASN A 74 12.25 -1.26 6.59
CA ASN A 74 11.33 -2.37 6.81
C ASN A 74 10.99 -3.10 5.51
N SER A 75 10.72 -2.35 4.42
CA SER A 75 10.43 -2.94 3.11
C SER A 75 11.63 -3.67 2.52
N LEU A 76 12.86 -3.17 2.69
CA LEU A 76 14.07 -3.85 2.24
C LEU A 76 14.15 -5.27 2.80
N TYR A 77 13.99 -5.44 4.10
CA TYR A 77 14.05 -6.74 4.76
C TYR A 77 12.83 -7.61 4.43
N GLN A 78 11.62 -7.05 4.46
CA GLN A 78 10.40 -7.81 4.18
C GLN A 78 10.30 -8.28 2.73
N ASN A 79 10.92 -7.60 1.78
CA ASN A 79 10.91 -8.01 0.37
C ASN A 79 11.75 -9.25 0.10
N ILE A 80 12.73 -9.55 0.95
CA ILE A 80 13.59 -10.73 0.86
C ILE A 80 13.25 -11.82 1.89
N GLY A 81 12.15 -11.67 2.61
CA GLY A 81 11.58 -12.72 3.45
C GLY A 81 11.69 -12.49 4.95
N TYR A 82 12.38 -11.48 5.43
CA TYR A 82 12.54 -11.21 6.86
C TYR A 82 11.30 -10.53 7.45
N LEU A 83 10.20 -11.30 7.53
CA LEU A 83 8.92 -10.81 8.04
C LEU A 83 8.99 -10.39 9.51
N PHE A 84 9.81 -11.07 10.29
CA PHE A 84 9.95 -10.86 11.74
C PHE A 84 11.05 -9.86 12.08
N PHE A 85 11.63 -9.21 11.08
CA PHE A 85 12.61 -8.15 11.23
C PHE A 85 12.13 -7.04 12.16
N GLN A 86 13.02 -6.58 13.02
CA GLN A 86 12.78 -5.42 13.89
C GLN A 86 14.02 -4.52 13.91
N ALA A 87 13.81 -3.24 13.72
CA ALA A 87 14.80 -2.20 13.98
C ALA A 87 14.36 -1.39 15.19
N ILE A 88 15.12 -1.40 16.27
CA ILE A 88 14.84 -0.67 17.50
C ILE A 88 15.72 0.56 17.54
N PRO A 89 15.20 1.76 17.28
CA PRO A 89 15.98 2.97 17.32
C PRO A 89 16.16 3.50 18.73
N THR A 90 17.35 3.97 19.02
CA THR A 90 17.70 4.75 20.22
C THR A 90 18.23 6.11 19.79
N ILE A 91 17.43 7.16 19.99
CA ILE A 91 17.82 8.53 19.66
C ILE A 91 18.32 9.21 20.93
N SER A 92 19.56 9.66 20.93
CA SER A 92 20.19 10.37 22.05
C SER A 92 20.60 11.78 21.65
N LYS A 93 20.45 12.74 22.60
CA LYS A 93 20.87 14.12 22.38
C LYS A 93 22.37 14.24 22.65
N ALA A 94 23.08 14.82 21.70
CA ALA A 94 24.49 15.07 21.77
C ALA A 94 24.75 16.59 21.79
N GLY A 95 24.81 17.17 22.98
CA GLY A 95 24.91 18.63 23.14
C GLY A 95 23.54 19.34 22.99
N ASN A 96 23.56 20.57 22.47
CA ASN A 96 22.36 21.42 22.45
C ASN A 96 21.56 21.31 21.13
N ASP A 97 22.18 20.86 20.04
CA ASP A 97 21.65 20.95 18.67
C ASP A 97 21.95 19.71 17.82
N SER A 98 22.41 18.62 18.42
CA SER A 98 22.80 17.41 17.71
C SER A 98 22.14 16.16 18.30
N LEU A 99 21.89 15.17 17.43
CA LEU A 99 21.34 13.86 17.76
C LEU A 99 22.25 12.75 17.25
N ASP A 100 22.42 11.71 18.05
CA ASP A 100 22.94 10.41 17.62
C ASP A 100 21.79 9.43 17.50
N ILE A 101 21.78 8.67 16.42
CA ILE A 101 20.75 7.68 16.13
C ILE A 101 21.45 6.32 16.07
N HIS A 102 21.07 5.45 16.99
CA HIS A 102 21.58 4.08 17.05
C HIS A 102 20.44 3.10 16.81
N PHE A 103 20.68 2.07 16.00
CA PHE A 103 19.72 1.02 15.71
C PHE A 103 20.22 -0.32 16.17
N ASP A 104 19.43 -0.98 17.01
CA ASP A 104 19.59 -2.41 17.29
C ASP A 104 18.72 -3.19 16.29
N ILE A 105 19.35 -4.00 15.44
CA ILE A 105 18.69 -4.77 14.38
C ILE A 105 18.53 -6.22 14.83
N TYR A 106 17.32 -6.72 14.69
CA TYR A 106 16.97 -8.14 14.88
C TYR A 106 16.40 -8.67 13.57
N GLU A 107 17.22 -9.39 12.81
CA GLU A 107 16.85 -9.87 11.46
C GLU A 107 15.92 -11.08 11.52
N ASP A 108 16.12 -11.96 12.52
CA ASP A 108 15.42 -13.25 12.64
C ASP A 108 15.62 -14.15 11.40
N GLU A 109 14.72 -15.10 11.14
CA GLU A 109 14.79 -16.06 10.04
C GLU A 109 13.83 -15.69 8.91
N ILE A 110 14.14 -16.17 7.71
CA ILE A 110 13.31 -15.98 6.52
C ILE A 110 11.99 -16.72 6.71
N ALA A 111 10.89 -16.01 6.51
CA ALA A 111 9.54 -16.55 6.56
C ALA A 111 9.11 -17.19 5.23
N THR A 112 8.37 -18.31 5.32
CA THR A 112 7.79 -18.99 4.17
C THR A 112 6.27 -18.85 4.16
N ILE A 113 5.69 -18.62 3.01
CA ILE A 113 4.23 -18.57 2.84
C ILE A 113 3.66 -19.97 2.99
N ARG A 114 2.92 -20.24 4.06
CA ARG A 114 2.27 -21.52 4.31
C ARG A 114 1.01 -21.68 3.48
N LYS A 115 0.15 -20.68 3.50
CA LYS A 115 -1.16 -20.70 2.89
C LYS A 115 -1.51 -19.36 2.27
N VAL A 116 -2.16 -19.41 1.10
CA VAL A 116 -2.79 -18.25 0.47
C VAL A 116 -4.27 -18.49 0.34
N THR A 117 -5.08 -17.66 0.96
CA THR A 117 -6.53 -17.71 0.90
C THR A 117 -7.11 -16.49 0.23
N PHE A 118 -8.31 -16.63 -0.25
CA PHE A 118 -9.02 -15.61 -0.97
C PHE A 118 -10.50 -15.65 -0.59
N SER A 119 -11.13 -14.51 -0.41
CA SER A 119 -12.55 -14.40 -0.03
C SER A 119 -13.19 -13.14 -0.60
N GLY A 120 -14.52 -13.19 -0.81
CA GLY A 120 -15.31 -12.09 -1.36
C GLY A 120 -15.60 -12.23 -2.86
N ASN A 121 -15.01 -13.22 -3.54
CA ASN A 121 -15.32 -13.54 -4.93
C ASN A 121 -16.57 -14.42 -5.01
N THR A 122 -17.72 -13.81 -5.21
CA THR A 122 -19.00 -14.53 -5.32
C THR A 122 -19.31 -14.98 -6.76
N GLN A 123 -18.84 -14.23 -7.74
CA GLN A 123 -19.06 -14.47 -9.17
C GLN A 123 -17.78 -14.85 -9.91
N THR A 124 -16.64 -14.34 -9.48
CA THR A 124 -15.34 -14.61 -10.11
C THR A 124 -14.79 -15.96 -9.63
N HIS A 125 -14.41 -16.83 -10.58
CA HIS A 125 -13.80 -18.11 -10.24
C HIS A 125 -12.46 -17.97 -9.55
N ASP A 126 -12.19 -18.78 -8.53
CA ASP A 126 -10.92 -18.83 -7.78
C ASP A 126 -9.68 -18.95 -8.68
N ASP A 127 -9.77 -19.71 -9.77
CA ASP A 127 -8.66 -19.91 -10.70
C ASP A 127 -8.20 -18.63 -11.40
N VAL A 128 -9.12 -17.70 -11.64
CA VAL A 128 -8.78 -16.39 -12.24
C VAL A 128 -7.93 -15.58 -11.26
N VAL A 129 -8.36 -15.57 -10.00
CA VAL A 129 -7.65 -14.87 -8.93
C VAL A 129 -6.29 -15.49 -8.69
N ARG A 130 -6.24 -16.82 -8.50
CA ARG A 130 -4.98 -17.54 -8.20
C ARG A 130 -3.91 -17.36 -9.25
N ARG A 131 -4.28 -17.29 -10.52
CA ARG A 131 -3.32 -17.02 -11.62
C ARG A 131 -2.74 -15.61 -11.60
N THR A 132 -3.47 -14.67 -11.00
CA THR A 132 -3.06 -13.26 -10.92
C THR A 132 -2.16 -13.01 -9.71
N LEU A 133 -2.27 -13.83 -8.65
CA LEU A 133 -1.47 -13.65 -7.45
C LEU A 133 0.01 -13.94 -7.69
N ARG A 134 0.87 -13.10 -7.14
CA ARG A 134 2.33 -13.29 -7.08
C ARG A 134 2.77 -13.98 -5.79
N THR A 135 1.87 -14.10 -4.83
CA THR A 135 2.08 -14.84 -3.59
C THR A 135 1.71 -16.30 -3.79
N ILE A 136 2.67 -17.21 -3.60
CA ILE A 136 2.51 -18.64 -3.87
C ILE A 136 2.82 -19.41 -2.57
N PRO A 137 1.98 -20.38 -2.15
CA PRO A 137 2.29 -21.24 -1.03
C PRO A 137 3.63 -21.97 -1.22
N GLY A 138 4.46 -22.03 -0.18
CA GLY A 138 5.80 -22.59 -0.20
C GLY A 138 6.90 -21.64 -0.69
N ALA A 139 6.56 -20.47 -1.20
CA ALA A 139 7.55 -19.45 -1.56
C ALA A 139 7.99 -18.62 -0.35
N THR A 140 9.12 -17.99 -0.46
CA THR A 140 9.60 -17.00 0.51
C THR A 140 8.61 -15.84 0.57
N TYR A 141 8.35 -15.36 1.78
CA TYR A 141 7.54 -14.16 1.97
C TYR A 141 8.18 -12.96 1.25
N SER A 142 7.35 -12.16 0.62
CA SER A 142 7.76 -10.89 0.02
C SER A 142 6.61 -9.90 0.08
N ARG A 143 6.84 -8.78 0.75
CA ARG A 143 5.88 -7.68 0.81
C ARG A 143 5.60 -7.11 -0.59
N GLU A 144 6.65 -6.97 -1.40
CA GLU A 144 6.50 -6.50 -2.78
C GLU A 144 5.57 -7.42 -3.59
N ALA A 145 5.69 -8.75 -3.43
CA ALA A 145 4.81 -9.70 -4.10
C ALA A 145 3.34 -9.53 -3.69
N ILE A 146 3.07 -9.21 -2.41
CA ILE A 146 1.72 -8.92 -1.93
C ILE A 146 1.19 -7.63 -2.57
N VAL A 147 1.97 -6.55 -2.53
CA VAL A 147 1.58 -5.26 -3.13
C VAL A 147 1.34 -5.40 -4.63
N ARG A 148 2.19 -6.16 -5.33
CA ARG A 148 1.98 -6.47 -6.76
C ARG A 148 0.71 -7.27 -6.98
N SER A 149 0.42 -8.27 -6.14
CA SER A 149 -0.82 -9.05 -6.23
C SER A 149 -2.06 -8.16 -6.09
N VAL A 150 -2.09 -7.25 -5.12
CA VAL A 150 -3.17 -6.27 -4.96
C VAL A 150 -3.32 -5.39 -6.20
N ARG A 151 -2.22 -4.89 -6.75
CA ARG A 151 -2.23 -4.06 -7.95
C ARG A 151 -2.74 -4.83 -9.16
N GLU A 152 -2.29 -6.06 -9.37
CA GLU A 152 -2.73 -6.89 -10.49
C GLU A 152 -4.21 -7.26 -10.36
N LEU A 153 -4.70 -7.58 -9.16
CA LEU A 153 -6.12 -7.80 -8.90
C LEU A 153 -6.96 -6.57 -9.22
N SER A 154 -6.49 -5.38 -8.85
CA SER A 154 -7.19 -4.12 -9.12
C SER A 154 -7.30 -3.80 -10.62
N THR A 155 -6.38 -4.30 -11.44
CA THR A 155 -6.41 -4.09 -12.90
C THR A 155 -7.32 -5.06 -13.65
N LEU A 156 -7.79 -6.13 -13.01
CA LEU A 156 -8.71 -7.08 -13.64
C LEU A 156 -10.09 -6.47 -13.96
N GLY A 157 -10.48 -5.40 -13.26
CA GLY A 157 -11.78 -4.76 -13.42
C GLY A 157 -12.96 -5.54 -12.84
N PHE A 158 -12.70 -6.66 -12.17
CA PHE A 158 -13.72 -7.49 -11.50
C PHE A 158 -13.93 -7.08 -10.03
N PHE A 159 -12.94 -6.45 -9.43
CA PHE A 159 -12.91 -6.08 -8.03
C PHE A 159 -12.85 -4.56 -7.86
N ASP A 160 -13.41 -4.06 -6.76
CA ASP A 160 -13.25 -2.67 -6.36
C ASP A 160 -11.81 -2.43 -5.88
N PRO A 161 -11.02 -1.60 -6.58
CA PRO A 161 -9.63 -1.36 -6.21
C PRO A 161 -9.42 -0.81 -4.79
N GLN A 162 -10.45 -0.16 -4.23
CA GLN A 162 -10.38 0.43 -2.89
C GLN A 162 -10.62 -0.61 -1.78
N ASN A 163 -11.23 -1.74 -2.12
CA ASN A 163 -11.65 -2.76 -1.18
C ASN A 163 -10.87 -4.08 -1.32
N ILE A 164 -9.68 -4.03 -1.93
CA ILE A 164 -8.76 -5.18 -1.96
C ILE A 164 -7.83 -5.07 -0.77
N THR A 165 -8.06 -5.89 0.26
CA THR A 165 -7.30 -5.85 1.51
C THR A 165 -6.50 -7.14 1.68
N PRO A 166 -5.15 -7.07 1.65
CA PRO A 166 -4.32 -8.20 2.06
C PRO A 166 -4.24 -8.24 3.59
N ASP A 167 -4.40 -9.43 4.15
CA ASP A 167 -4.20 -9.71 5.55
C ASP A 167 -3.07 -10.73 5.69
N VAL A 168 -2.07 -10.39 6.49
CA VAL A 168 -0.85 -11.16 6.70
C VAL A 168 -0.82 -11.62 8.15
N GLN A 169 -0.95 -12.93 8.37
CA GLN A 169 -0.97 -13.53 9.70
C GLN A 169 0.31 -14.32 9.96
N PRO A 170 1.27 -13.74 10.70
CA PRO A 170 2.53 -14.39 11.03
C PRO A 170 2.34 -15.57 11.97
N ILE A 171 3.13 -16.64 11.77
CA ILE A 171 3.22 -17.82 12.64
C ILE A 171 4.68 -17.94 13.11
N PRO A 172 5.08 -17.18 14.15
CA PRO A 172 6.49 -17.06 14.55
C PRO A 172 7.15 -18.38 14.92
N GLN A 173 6.39 -19.35 15.47
CA GLN A 173 6.91 -20.63 15.92
C GLN A 173 7.50 -21.47 14.78
N ASN A 174 6.95 -21.33 13.57
CA ASN A 174 7.35 -22.12 12.40
C ASN A 174 8.09 -21.28 11.36
N LYS A 175 8.25 -19.97 11.59
CA LYS A 175 8.73 -19.01 10.60
C LYS A 175 7.90 -19.06 9.31
N GLU A 176 6.61 -19.18 9.49
CA GLU A 176 5.63 -19.25 8.41
C GLU A 176 4.67 -18.07 8.47
N VAL A 177 3.94 -17.86 7.38
CA VAL A 177 2.93 -16.82 7.27
C VAL A 177 1.74 -17.31 6.45
N ASP A 178 0.54 -17.02 6.92
CA ASP A 178 -0.67 -17.13 6.13
C ASP A 178 -1.01 -15.77 5.51
N VAL A 179 -1.30 -15.77 4.23
CA VAL A 179 -1.72 -14.56 3.50
C VAL A 179 -3.15 -14.75 3.03
N SER A 180 -4.02 -13.81 3.36
CA SER A 180 -5.39 -13.79 2.85
C SER A 180 -5.68 -12.50 2.10
N PHE A 181 -6.41 -12.60 1.00
CA PHE A 181 -6.90 -11.44 0.26
C PHE A 181 -8.42 -11.40 0.39
N VAL A 182 -8.91 -10.32 0.96
CA VAL A 182 -10.33 -10.01 1.01
C VAL A 182 -10.63 -9.02 -0.10
N VAL A 183 -11.61 -9.31 -0.92
CA VAL A 183 -11.99 -8.46 -2.05
C VAL A 183 -13.49 -8.23 -2.05
N ASP A 184 -13.90 -7.09 -2.59
CA ASP A 184 -15.29 -6.83 -2.96
C ASP A 184 -15.40 -6.86 -4.48
N GLU A 185 -16.32 -7.65 -5.01
CA GLU A 185 -16.58 -7.65 -6.44
C GLU A 185 -17.29 -6.35 -6.86
N SER A 186 -16.75 -5.72 -7.90
CA SER A 186 -17.43 -4.59 -8.54
C SER A 186 -18.80 -5.03 -9.01
N ALA A 187 -19.81 -4.22 -8.75
CA ALA A 187 -21.16 -4.49 -9.28
C ALA A 187 -21.05 -4.77 -10.78
N SER A 188 -21.63 -5.88 -11.24
CA SER A 188 -21.63 -6.24 -12.65
C SER A 188 -22.20 -5.09 -13.47
N THR A 189 -21.35 -4.34 -14.16
CA THR A 189 -21.74 -3.23 -15.03
C THR A 189 -22.13 -3.78 -16.40
N SER A 190 -23.11 -4.73 -16.43
CA SER A 190 -23.77 -5.09 -17.66
C SER A 190 -24.67 -3.93 -18.04
N ASN A 191 -24.34 -3.22 -19.12
CA ASN A 191 -25.07 -2.06 -19.58
C ASN A 191 -25.92 -2.44 -20.79
N PHE A 192 -27.20 -2.10 -20.70
CA PHE A 192 -28.11 -2.12 -21.81
C PHE A 192 -28.35 -0.68 -22.28
N GLU A 193 -27.86 -0.37 -23.47
CA GLU A 193 -28.12 0.92 -24.10
C GLU A 193 -29.15 0.72 -25.20
N PHE A 194 -30.22 1.51 -25.11
CA PHE A 194 -31.22 1.62 -26.15
C PHE A 194 -31.21 3.06 -26.68
N SER A 195 -30.91 3.22 -27.96
CA SER A 195 -30.93 4.53 -28.59
C SER A 195 -31.79 4.51 -29.85
N GLY A 196 -32.62 5.53 -29.99
CA GLY A 196 -33.47 5.73 -31.15
C GLY A 196 -33.22 7.11 -31.77
N GLY A 197 -33.13 7.17 -33.08
CA GLY A 197 -32.96 8.39 -33.83
C GLY A 197 -33.85 8.39 -35.07
N TYR A 198 -34.28 9.59 -35.49
CA TYR A 198 -35.00 9.75 -36.74
C TYR A 198 -34.16 10.56 -37.73
N GLY A 199 -33.72 9.92 -38.81
CA GLY A 199 -32.82 10.48 -39.82
C GLY A 199 -33.56 11.19 -40.98
N GLY A 200 -34.79 11.64 -40.78
CA GLY A 200 -35.62 12.29 -41.80
C GLY A 200 -36.23 11.30 -42.81
N ARG A 201 -36.89 11.86 -43.87
CA ARG A 201 -37.62 11.04 -44.85
C ARG A 201 -36.75 10.05 -45.65
N ALA A 202 -35.45 10.29 -45.74
CA ALA A 202 -34.54 9.47 -46.53
C ALA A 202 -34.01 8.24 -45.77
N ILE A 203 -33.89 8.31 -44.43
CA ILE A 203 -33.26 7.27 -43.61
C ILE A 203 -34.26 6.58 -42.68
N GLY A 204 -35.39 7.31 -42.33
CA GLY A 204 -36.39 6.76 -41.45
C GLY A 204 -35.99 6.72 -39.96
N ALA A 205 -36.59 5.84 -39.20
CA ALA A 205 -36.28 5.61 -37.80
C ALA A 205 -35.12 4.61 -37.68
N LEU A 206 -34.11 4.97 -36.90
CA LEU A 206 -32.98 4.10 -36.54
C LEU A 206 -33.15 3.72 -35.06
N ILE A 207 -33.09 2.44 -34.81
CA ILE A 207 -33.06 1.90 -33.44
C ILE A 207 -31.76 1.14 -33.31
N SER A 208 -30.95 1.49 -32.34
CA SER A 208 -29.75 0.74 -32.01
C SER A 208 -29.82 0.23 -30.56
N THR A 209 -29.43 -1.01 -30.39
CA THR A 209 -29.34 -1.67 -29.08
C THR A 209 -27.91 -2.13 -28.88
N ARG A 210 -27.30 -1.71 -27.78
CA ARG A 210 -25.98 -2.16 -27.38
C ARG A 210 -26.11 -2.91 -26.05
N LEU A 211 -25.65 -4.15 -26.05
CA LEU A 211 -25.53 -4.99 -24.87
C LEU A 211 -24.06 -5.12 -24.53
N ASN A 212 -23.69 -4.69 -23.35
CA ASN A 212 -22.33 -4.80 -22.83
C ASN A 212 -22.36 -5.73 -21.61
N PHE A 213 -21.81 -6.91 -21.78
CA PHE A 213 -21.72 -7.89 -20.68
C PHE A 213 -20.29 -7.89 -20.16
N ASN A 214 -20.11 -7.45 -18.92
CA ASN A 214 -18.86 -7.62 -18.19
C ASN A 214 -18.96 -8.94 -17.41
N ASN A 215 -17.92 -9.77 -17.49
CA ASN A 215 -17.84 -11.07 -16.80
C ASN A 215 -18.90 -12.11 -17.28
N PHE A 216 -19.08 -12.26 -18.59
CA PHE A 216 -20.00 -13.25 -19.15
C PHE A 216 -19.44 -14.67 -19.01
N SER A 217 -20.19 -15.54 -18.35
CA SER A 217 -19.91 -17.00 -18.28
C SER A 217 -20.94 -17.77 -19.07
N LEU A 218 -20.51 -18.45 -20.14
CA LEU A 218 -21.38 -19.30 -20.95
C LEU A 218 -21.99 -20.45 -20.12
N GLN A 219 -21.24 -20.95 -19.14
CA GLN A 219 -21.67 -22.03 -18.25
C GLN A 219 -22.83 -21.61 -17.33
N ARG A 220 -22.78 -20.40 -16.78
CA ARG A 220 -23.88 -19.83 -15.98
C ARG A 220 -25.08 -19.47 -16.84
N ALA A 221 -24.84 -18.92 -18.02
CA ALA A 221 -25.93 -18.59 -18.94
C ALA A 221 -26.73 -19.85 -19.38
N LEU A 222 -26.06 -20.99 -19.55
CA LEU A 222 -26.72 -22.29 -19.86
C LEU A 222 -27.38 -22.91 -18.65
N ALA A 223 -26.93 -22.57 -17.42
CA ALA A 223 -27.53 -23.03 -16.16
C ALA A 223 -28.75 -22.19 -15.72
N GLY A 224 -28.99 -21.04 -16.38
CA GLY A 224 -30.09 -20.13 -16.04
C GLY A 224 -29.81 -19.18 -14.87
N ASP A 225 -28.58 -19.11 -14.41
CA ASP A 225 -28.09 -18.19 -13.37
C ASP A 225 -27.54 -16.91 -14.04
N PHE A 226 -28.35 -15.85 -14.05
CA PHE A 226 -28.01 -14.53 -14.56
C PHE A 226 -27.61 -13.56 -13.43
#